data_bfd1a922a7d43d799779f7028ba1e85c
#
_entry.id   bfd1a922a7d43d799779f7028ba1e85c
#
_cell.length_a   1.000
_cell.length_b   1.000
_cell.length_c   1.000
_cell.angle_alpha   90.00
_cell.angle_beta   90.00
_cell.angle_gamma   90.00
#
_symmetry.space_group_name_H-M   'P 1'
#
loop_
_entity.id
_entity.type
_entity.pdbx_description
1 polymer ?
#
loop_
_entity_poly.entity_id
_entity_poly.type
_entity_poly.pdbx_seq_one_letter_code
_entity_poly.pdbx_strand_id
1 'polypeptide(L)'
;MAGPRIAVVGHVEWVIHTDAPFIPPAGEIVHLTNPLEQPAGGGAVTAVALARMGAETSFLTAVGSDVPVVADLEALGVRMRAVQRPVRHTRALVMRDPSGERTIAVIGENLQPLAVDPLPWDDLHEMDGAYFTGSDPETLRLARRARTLVVAARRFDVLVESGVTADVLVASAHDRGERFDLGRLQHKPRHVVVTNGSRGGTGYEPVPPPGPVVDAYGAGDTFAAGVVFGLAAGEPLPDALHRGAAAAAECLTWRGAYPSQGG
;
A
#
# COMPACT_ATOMS: atom_id res chain seq x y z
N MET A 1 11.45 2.92 23.42
CA MET A 1 11.69 1.60 22.82
C MET A 1 11.74 1.81 21.33
N ALA A 2 12.61 1.12 20.59
CA ALA A 2 12.58 1.15 19.12
C ALA A 2 11.24 0.61 18.62
N GLY A 3 10.72 1.16 17.52
CA GLY A 3 9.51 0.66 16.87
C GLY A 3 9.70 -0.74 16.28
N PRO A 4 8.61 -1.42 15.88
CA PRO A 4 8.70 -2.73 15.23
C PRO A 4 9.46 -2.64 13.90
N ARG A 5 10.20 -3.70 13.55
CA ARG A 5 10.87 -3.83 12.26
C ARG A 5 9.91 -4.43 11.25
N ILE A 6 9.56 -3.68 10.20
CA ILE A 6 8.54 -4.09 9.24
C ILE A 6 9.09 -3.99 7.81
N ALA A 7 8.92 -5.07 7.06
CA ALA A 7 9.20 -5.10 5.65
C ALA A 7 7.92 -4.82 4.83
N VAL A 8 8.06 -4.00 3.79
CA VAL A 8 7.07 -3.90 2.72
C VAL A 8 7.66 -4.54 1.48
N VAL A 9 6.93 -5.46 0.85
CA VAL A 9 7.34 -6.12 -0.40
C VAL A 9 6.29 -5.84 -1.47
N GLY A 10 6.66 -5.05 -2.48
CA GLY A 10 5.68 -4.66 -3.50
C GLY A 10 6.16 -3.58 -4.45
N HIS A 11 5.19 -2.99 -5.16
CA HIS A 11 5.44 -1.99 -6.17
C HIS A 11 5.40 -0.56 -5.63
N VAL A 12 6.04 0.32 -6.38
CA VAL A 12 5.93 1.77 -6.26
C VAL A 12 5.66 2.35 -7.64
N GLU A 13 4.90 3.42 -7.68
CA GLU A 13 4.59 4.17 -8.90
C GLU A 13 4.97 5.64 -8.70
N TRP A 14 5.37 6.31 -9.78
CA TRP A 14 5.44 7.77 -9.81
C TRP A 14 4.05 8.30 -10.14
N VAL A 15 3.36 8.82 -9.13
CA VAL A 15 1.96 9.19 -9.25
C VAL A 15 1.83 10.70 -9.49
N ILE A 16 1.03 11.05 -10.49
CA ILE A 16 0.64 12.42 -10.81
C ILE A 16 -0.82 12.57 -10.39
N HIS A 17 -1.04 13.19 -9.23
CA HIS A 17 -2.38 13.53 -8.75
C HIS A 17 -2.84 14.82 -9.41
N THR A 18 -4.05 14.82 -9.94
CA THR A 18 -4.63 15.98 -10.62
C THR A 18 -6.10 16.15 -10.26
N ASP A 19 -6.61 17.36 -10.43
CA ASP A 19 -8.03 17.66 -10.43
C ASP A 19 -8.53 17.70 -11.87
N ALA A 20 -9.62 16.99 -12.16
CA ALA A 20 -10.28 16.91 -13.44
C ALA A 20 -11.68 17.51 -13.34
N PRO A 21 -12.11 18.42 -14.20
CA PRO A 21 -13.49 18.93 -14.19
C PRO A 21 -14.50 17.83 -14.54
N PHE A 22 -14.08 16.83 -15.29
CA PHE A 22 -14.82 15.60 -15.63
C PHE A 22 -13.81 14.55 -16.14
N ILE A 23 -14.21 13.28 -16.12
CA ILE A 23 -13.42 12.21 -16.76
C ILE A 23 -13.78 12.20 -18.25
N PRO A 24 -12.82 12.45 -19.16
CA PRO A 24 -13.13 12.63 -20.58
C PRO A 24 -13.61 11.32 -21.22
N PRO A 25 -14.76 11.32 -21.91
CA PRO A 25 -15.12 10.21 -22.78
C PRO A 25 -14.23 10.17 -24.02
N ALA A 26 -14.33 9.09 -24.80
CA ALA A 26 -13.53 8.93 -26.01
C ALA A 26 -13.74 10.08 -27.00
N GLY A 27 -12.63 10.66 -27.48
CA GLY A 27 -12.63 11.77 -28.44
C GLY A 27 -12.64 13.17 -27.83
N GLU A 28 -12.75 13.30 -26.52
CA GLU A 28 -12.69 14.60 -25.82
C GLU A 28 -11.31 14.88 -25.22
N ILE A 29 -11.01 16.16 -25.05
CA ILE A 29 -9.80 16.64 -24.38
C ILE A 29 -10.21 17.30 -23.08
N VAL A 30 -9.53 16.96 -21.99
CA VAL A 30 -9.68 17.61 -20.68
C VAL A 30 -8.37 18.27 -20.26
N HIS A 31 -8.46 19.45 -19.69
CA HIS A 31 -7.32 20.11 -19.04
C HIS A 31 -7.34 19.78 -17.55
N LEU A 32 -6.30 19.05 -17.12
CA LEU A 32 -6.10 18.70 -15.72
C LEU A 32 -5.39 19.85 -14.99
N THR A 33 -5.75 20.08 -13.73
CA THR A 33 -5.22 21.17 -12.92
C THR A 33 -4.59 20.64 -11.64
N ASN A 34 -3.88 21.53 -10.93
CA ASN A 34 -3.28 21.23 -9.63
C ASN A 34 -2.42 19.95 -9.59
N PRO A 35 -1.42 19.77 -10.45
CA PRO A 35 -0.61 18.57 -10.43
C PRO A 35 0.20 18.47 -9.12
N LEU A 36 0.23 17.29 -8.52
CA LEU A 36 1.10 16.91 -7.41
C LEU A 36 1.78 15.59 -7.80
N GLU A 37 3.10 15.60 -7.89
CA GLU A 37 3.88 14.42 -8.23
C GLU A 37 4.59 13.86 -7.01
N GLN A 38 4.51 12.55 -6.81
CA GLN A 38 5.17 11.88 -5.69
C GLN A 38 5.28 10.37 -5.93
N PRO A 39 6.26 9.66 -5.34
CA PRO A 39 6.23 8.21 -5.30
C PRO A 39 5.05 7.74 -4.45
N ALA A 40 4.23 6.82 -4.98
CA ALA A 40 3.06 6.28 -4.30
C ALA A 40 2.75 4.84 -4.79
N GLY A 41 1.48 4.43 -4.83
CA GLY A 41 1.10 3.03 -5.02
C GLY A 41 1.13 2.25 -3.71
N GLY A 42 0.48 1.09 -3.66
CA GLY A 42 0.19 0.39 -2.41
C GLY A 42 1.41 0.09 -1.53
N GLY A 43 2.56 -0.26 -2.14
CA GLY A 43 3.79 -0.50 -1.38
C GLY A 43 4.37 0.78 -0.77
N ALA A 44 4.51 1.84 -1.56
CA ALA A 44 5.10 3.09 -1.09
C ALA A 44 4.23 3.80 -0.04
N VAL A 45 2.90 3.85 -0.25
CA VAL A 45 1.97 4.45 0.73
C VAL A 45 2.07 3.72 2.06
N THR A 46 2.02 2.38 2.04
CA THR A 46 2.16 1.59 3.27
C THR A 46 3.52 1.81 3.95
N ALA A 47 4.62 1.85 3.17
CA ALA A 47 5.95 2.04 3.73
C ALA A 47 6.10 3.41 4.42
N VAL A 48 5.63 4.49 3.79
CA VAL A 48 5.65 5.83 4.38
C VAL A 48 4.76 5.91 5.61
N ALA A 49 3.55 5.33 5.57
CA ALA A 49 2.65 5.29 6.72
C ALA A 49 3.29 4.57 7.91
N LEU A 50 3.96 3.44 7.69
CA LEU A 50 4.69 2.70 8.73
C LEU A 50 5.85 3.52 9.32
N ALA A 51 6.66 4.17 8.49
CA ALA A 51 7.75 5.02 8.94
C ALA A 51 7.22 6.19 9.81
N ARG A 52 6.12 6.81 9.40
CA ARG A 52 5.44 7.88 10.17
C ARG A 52 4.88 7.39 11.51
N MET A 53 4.46 6.13 11.61
CA MET A 53 4.05 5.51 12.88
C MET A 53 5.24 5.14 13.78
N GLY A 54 6.48 5.30 13.31
CA GLY A 54 7.69 5.01 14.07
C GLY A 54 8.22 3.58 13.90
N ALA A 55 7.80 2.84 12.88
CA ALA A 55 8.40 1.56 12.53
C ALA A 55 9.78 1.75 11.87
N GLU A 56 10.70 0.81 12.12
CA GLU A 56 11.88 0.64 11.28
C GLU A 56 11.46 -0.05 9.98
N THR A 57 11.14 0.75 8.96
CA THR A 57 10.53 0.28 7.72
C THR A 57 11.55 0.01 6.64
N SER A 58 11.60 -1.21 6.12
CA SER A 58 12.36 -1.60 4.93
C SER A 58 11.43 -1.87 3.75
N PHE A 59 11.64 -1.20 2.61
CA PHE A 59 10.81 -1.39 1.42
C PHE A 59 11.58 -2.10 0.31
N LEU A 60 11.22 -3.36 0.03
CA LEU A 60 11.79 -4.21 -1.01
C LEU A 60 10.97 -4.03 -2.29
N THR A 61 11.56 -3.44 -3.33
CA THR A 61 10.86 -3.05 -4.55
C THR A 61 11.76 -3.05 -5.78
N ALA A 62 11.16 -2.80 -6.96
CA ALA A 62 11.87 -2.51 -8.19
C ALA A 62 11.53 -1.10 -8.68
N VAL A 63 12.52 -0.38 -9.19
CA VAL A 63 12.37 0.99 -9.67
C VAL A 63 12.95 1.16 -11.07
N GLY A 64 12.40 2.08 -11.86
CA GLY A 64 13.01 2.55 -13.10
C GLY A 64 14.10 3.59 -12.83
N SER A 65 14.69 4.14 -13.92
CA SER A 65 15.88 4.99 -13.81
C SER A 65 15.62 6.49 -14.01
N ASP A 66 14.36 6.89 -14.26
CA ASP A 66 14.05 8.24 -14.77
C ASP A 66 13.28 9.14 -13.80
N VAL A 67 13.12 8.72 -12.53
CA VAL A 67 12.49 9.50 -11.45
C VAL A 67 13.18 9.21 -10.10
N PRO A 68 13.19 10.16 -9.13
CA PRO A 68 13.98 10.06 -7.90
C PRO A 68 13.29 9.26 -6.77
N VAL A 69 12.57 8.18 -7.10
CA VAL A 69 11.73 7.41 -6.16
C VAL A 69 12.48 7.02 -4.89
N VAL A 70 13.72 6.55 -5.03
CA VAL A 70 14.51 6.09 -3.87
C VAL A 70 14.81 7.24 -2.93
N ALA A 71 15.35 8.35 -3.47
CA ALA A 71 15.72 9.51 -2.66
C ALA A 71 14.51 10.12 -1.95
N ASP A 72 13.37 10.21 -2.66
CA ASP A 72 12.15 10.81 -2.10
C ASP A 72 11.58 9.96 -0.96
N LEU A 73 11.58 8.63 -1.10
CA LEU A 73 11.08 7.74 -0.04
C LEU A 73 12.06 7.65 1.14
N GLU A 74 13.37 7.72 0.89
CA GLU A 74 14.37 7.79 1.97
C GLU A 74 14.24 9.09 2.77
N ALA A 75 13.95 10.22 2.11
CA ALA A 75 13.65 11.48 2.78
C ALA A 75 12.40 11.42 3.67
N LEU A 76 11.48 10.47 3.41
CA LEU A 76 10.29 10.19 4.21
C LEU A 76 10.54 9.14 5.31
N GLY A 77 11.79 8.73 5.53
CA GLY A 77 12.18 7.81 6.60
C GLY A 77 12.07 6.32 6.24
N VAL A 78 11.85 5.98 4.97
CA VAL A 78 11.78 4.60 4.50
C VAL A 78 13.17 4.10 4.14
N ARG A 79 13.61 2.96 4.67
CA ARG A 79 14.85 2.31 4.24
C ARG A 79 14.60 1.58 2.92
N MET A 80 15.07 2.17 1.82
CA MET A 80 14.87 1.59 0.50
C MET A 80 15.80 0.40 0.23
N ARG A 81 15.21 -0.69 -0.29
CA ARG A 81 15.86 -1.89 -0.82
C ARG A 81 15.35 -2.11 -2.24
N ALA A 82 15.92 -1.38 -3.19
CA ALA A 82 15.40 -1.32 -4.54
C ALA A 82 16.37 -1.95 -5.56
N VAL A 83 15.84 -2.78 -6.46
CA VAL A 83 16.54 -3.16 -7.68
C VAL A 83 16.17 -2.20 -8.80
N GLN A 84 17.17 -1.69 -9.50
CA GLN A 84 16.95 -0.80 -10.63
C GLN A 84 16.75 -1.60 -11.93
N ARG A 85 15.69 -1.29 -12.67
CA ARG A 85 15.41 -1.82 -14.01
C ARG A 85 15.86 -0.79 -15.07
N PRO A 86 16.43 -1.21 -16.21
CA PRO A 86 16.88 -0.31 -17.27
C PRO A 86 15.70 0.15 -18.17
N VAL A 87 14.60 0.53 -17.54
CA VAL A 87 13.36 0.99 -18.19
C VAL A 87 12.81 2.22 -17.46
N ARG A 88 11.85 2.89 -18.07
CA ARG A 88 11.13 3.97 -17.41
C ARG A 88 10.36 3.45 -16.20
N HIS A 89 10.33 4.25 -15.15
CA HIS A 89 9.55 3.92 -13.96
C HIS A 89 8.04 3.90 -14.28
N THR A 90 7.31 2.99 -13.64
CA THR A 90 5.84 2.95 -13.71
C THR A 90 5.25 4.27 -13.26
N ARG A 91 4.34 4.83 -14.03
CA ARG A 91 3.62 6.05 -13.67
C ARG A 91 2.15 5.77 -13.48
N ALA A 92 1.49 6.56 -12.65
CA ALA A 92 0.04 6.57 -12.57
C ALA A 92 -0.48 8.01 -12.64
N LEU A 93 -1.46 8.23 -13.47
CA LEU A 93 -2.23 9.47 -13.51
C LEU A 93 -3.50 9.26 -12.70
N VAL A 94 -3.66 10.04 -11.64
CA VAL A 94 -4.86 10.07 -10.79
C VAL A 94 -5.66 11.31 -11.13
N MET A 95 -6.83 11.13 -11.67
CA MET A 95 -7.79 12.18 -11.98
C MET A 95 -8.89 12.17 -10.92
N ARG A 96 -8.97 13.22 -10.11
CA ARG A 96 -10.03 13.42 -9.12
C ARG A 96 -11.10 14.34 -9.70
N ASP A 97 -12.32 13.88 -9.76
CA ASP A 97 -13.46 14.66 -10.24
C ASP A 97 -14.07 15.56 -9.14
N PRO A 98 -15.03 16.44 -9.46
CA PRO A 98 -15.67 17.31 -8.47
C PRO A 98 -16.47 16.58 -7.39
N SER A 99 -16.82 15.32 -7.58
CA SER A 99 -17.46 14.48 -6.56
C SER A 99 -16.47 13.90 -5.56
N GLY A 100 -15.13 14.02 -5.84
CA GLY A 100 -14.07 13.41 -5.07
C GLY A 100 -13.73 11.98 -5.49
N GLU A 101 -14.42 11.44 -6.49
CA GLU A 101 -14.12 10.12 -7.05
C GLU A 101 -12.84 10.18 -7.90
N ARG A 102 -12.15 9.04 -7.99
CA ARG A 102 -10.86 8.94 -8.66
C ARG A 102 -10.89 7.95 -9.80
N THR A 103 -10.35 8.37 -10.92
CA THR A 103 -10.00 7.49 -12.04
C THR A 103 -8.47 7.43 -12.14
N ILE A 104 -7.93 6.22 -12.21
CA ILE A 104 -6.48 5.99 -12.23
C ILE A 104 -6.13 5.31 -13.54
N ALA A 105 -5.16 5.89 -14.26
CA ALA A 105 -4.56 5.31 -15.45
C ALA A 105 -3.08 5.00 -15.17
N VAL A 106 -2.70 3.73 -15.24
CA VAL A 106 -1.31 3.29 -15.09
C VAL A 106 -0.60 3.32 -16.44
N ILE A 107 0.61 3.85 -16.46
CA ILE A 107 1.43 4.07 -17.66
C ILE A 107 2.76 3.33 -17.52
N GLY A 108 3.07 2.49 -18.49
CA GLY A 108 4.31 1.71 -18.54
C GLY A 108 4.16 0.33 -17.88
N GLU A 109 5.32 -0.33 -17.68
CA GLU A 109 5.38 -1.64 -17.06
C GLU A 109 5.17 -1.52 -15.55
N ASN A 110 4.44 -2.47 -14.97
CA ASN A 110 4.30 -2.54 -13.51
C ASN A 110 5.54 -3.20 -12.91
N LEU A 111 6.50 -2.39 -12.48
CA LEU A 111 7.75 -2.85 -11.91
C LEU A 111 7.52 -3.50 -10.54
N GLN A 112 8.01 -4.73 -10.40
CA GLN A 112 7.83 -5.54 -9.21
C GLN A 112 9.18 -6.14 -8.78
N PRO A 113 9.41 -6.32 -7.47
CA PRO A 113 10.54 -7.13 -7.01
C PRO A 113 10.27 -8.59 -7.34
N LEU A 114 11.30 -9.31 -7.77
CA LEU A 114 11.27 -10.74 -8.05
C LEU A 114 12.19 -11.48 -7.07
N ALA A 115 11.87 -12.71 -6.73
CA ALA A 115 12.67 -13.50 -5.78
C ALA A 115 14.13 -13.69 -6.22
N VAL A 116 14.39 -13.63 -7.53
CA VAL A 116 15.74 -13.74 -8.12
C VAL A 116 16.54 -12.43 -8.05
N ASP A 117 15.92 -11.32 -7.67
CA ASP A 117 16.60 -10.04 -7.54
C ASP A 117 17.60 -10.05 -6.38
N PRO A 118 18.73 -9.33 -6.49
CA PRO A 118 19.74 -9.26 -5.44
C PRO A 118 19.30 -8.34 -4.28
N LEU A 119 18.13 -8.61 -3.73
CA LEU A 119 17.58 -7.91 -2.57
C LEU A 119 17.89 -8.69 -1.29
N PRO A 120 17.92 -8.04 -0.12
CA PRO A 120 18.31 -8.71 1.14
C PRO A 120 17.15 -9.56 1.70
N TRP A 121 16.77 -10.60 0.97
CA TRP A 121 15.65 -11.47 1.31
C TRP A 121 15.82 -12.20 2.65
N ASP A 122 17.06 -12.43 3.07
CA ASP A 122 17.33 -13.10 4.35
C ASP A 122 17.02 -12.21 5.55
N ASP A 123 17.05 -10.88 5.40
CA ASP A 123 16.66 -9.94 6.45
C ASP A 123 15.20 -10.11 6.88
N LEU A 124 14.34 -10.73 6.02
CA LEU A 124 12.93 -10.96 6.32
C LEU A 124 12.72 -11.89 7.54
N HIS A 125 13.67 -12.75 7.88
CA HIS A 125 13.60 -13.58 9.09
C HIS A 125 13.67 -12.77 10.38
N GLU A 126 14.21 -11.57 10.31
CA GLU A 126 14.38 -10.68 11.46
C GLU A 126 13.25 -9.65 11.60
N MET A 127 12.29 -9.64 10.67
CA MET A 127 11.18 -8.68 10.67
C MET A 127 10.05 -9.14 11.58
N ASP A 128 9.55 -8.19 12.38
CA ASP A 128 8.38 -8.38 13.23
C ASP A 128 7.10 -8.50 12.40
N GLY A 129 7.06 -7.85 11.24
CA GLY A 129 5.95 -7.92 10.30
C GLY A 129 6.38 -7.72 8.85
N ALA A 130 5.54 -8.20 7.93
CA ALA A 130 5.63 -7.90 6.52
C ALA A 130 4.25 -7.55 5.95
N TYR A 131 4.23 -6.53 5.07
CA TYR A 131 3.10 -6.24 4.19
C TYR A 131 3.45 -6.60 2.76
N PHE A 132 2.56 -7.35 2.11
CA PHE A 132 2.79 -7.81 0.76
C PHE A 132 1.76 -7.25 -0.23
N THR A 133 2.26 -6.59 -1.27
CA THR A 133 1.49 -6.13 -2.44
C THR A 133 2.25 -6.38 -3.75
N GLY A 134 3.18 -7.34 -3.75
CA GLY A 134 3.93 -7.79 -4.91
C GLY A 134 3.13 -8.70 -5.85
N SER A 135 3.72 -9.09 -6.98
CA SER A 135 3.07 -9.93 -7.99
C SER A 135 3.73 -11.30 -8.20
N ASP A 136 4.84 -11.57 -7.53
CA ASP A 136 5.58 -12.83 -7.67
C ASP A 136 5.28 -13.75 -6.48
N PRO A 137 4.78 -14.99 -6.71
CA PRO A 137 4.50 -15.96 -5.66
C PRO A 137 5.73 -16.36 -4.85
N GLU A 138 6.91 -16.39 -5.45
CA GLU A 138 8.16 -16.70 -4.72
C GLU A 138 8.52 -15.56 -3.76
N THR A 139 8.36 -14.29 -4.13
CA THR A 139 8.56 -13.19 -3.20
C THR A 139 7.57 -13.23 -2.03
N LEU A 140 6.35 -13.71 -2.25
CA LEU A 140 5.40 -13.91 -1.15
C LEU A 140 5.85 -15.03 -0.19
N ARG A 141 6.42 -16.12 -0.71
CA ARG A 141 7.04 -17.16 0.13
C ARG A 141 8.20 -16.61 0.96
N LEU A 142 9.01 -15.73 0.36
CA LEU A 142 10.07 -15.03 1.10
C LEU A 142 9.50 -14.08 2.16
N ALA A 143 8.46 -13.30 1.85
CA ALA A 143 7.80 -12.39 2.79
C ALA A 143 7.19 -13.15 4.01
N ARG A 144 6.77 -14.41 3.83
CA ARG A 144 6.26 -15.26 4.93
C ARG A 144 7.31 -15.54 6.01
N ARG A 145 8.57 -15.32 5.75
CA ARG A 145 9.64 -15.50 6.76
C ARG A 145 9.49 -14.51 7.93
N ALA A 146 8.86 -13.36 7.72
CA ALA A 146 8.52 -12.43 8.80
C ALA A 146 7.55 -13.07 9.81
N ARG A 147 7.60 -12.60 11.07
CA ARG A 147 6.77 -13.13 12.16
C ARG A 147 5.28 -12.99 11.87
N THR A 148 4.86 -11.85 11.33
CA THR A 148 3.48 -11.54 10.92
C THR A 148 3.44 -11.19 9.44
N LEU A 149 2.45 -11.70 8.70
CA LEU A 149 2.27 -11.40 7.27
C LEU A 149 0.87 -10.86 7.00
N VAL A 150 0.79 -9.64 6.50
CA VAL A 150 -0.43 -9.02 6.00
C VAL A 150 -0.36 -8.94 4.46
N VAL A 151 -1.39 -9.40 3.77
CA VAL A 151 -1.46 -9.44 2.30
C VAL A 151 -2.63 -8.60 1.81
N ALA A 152 -2.41 -7.78 0.78
CA ALA A 152 -3.48 -7.06 0.09
C ALA A 152 -4.30 -8.02 -0.77
N ALA A 153 -5.63 -7.95 -0.69
CA ALA A 153 -6.52 -8.84 -1.45
C ALA A 153 -6.40 -8.64 -2.98
N ARG A 154 -5.92 -7.51 -3.45
CA ARG A 154 -5.54 -7.30 -4.86
C ARG A 154 -4.48 -8.32 -5.35
N ARG A 155 -3.78 -8.98 -4.42
CA ARG A 155 -2.79 -10.04 -4.68
C ARG A 155 -3.31 -11.43 -4.31
N PHE A 156 -4.63 -11.59 -4.33
CA PHE A 156 -5.28 -12.85 -3.96
C PHE A 156 -4.83 -14.01 -4.85
N ASP A 157 -4.71 -13.82 -6.17
CA ASP A 157 -4.22 -14.85 -7.08
C ASP A 157 -2.77 -15.26 -6.76
N VAL A 158 -1.91 -14.30 -6.40
CA VAL A 158 -0.54 -14.57 -5.94
C VAL A 158 -0.56 -15.37 -4.64
N LEU A 159 -1.48 -15.07 -3.72
CA LEU A 159 -1.65 -15.85 -2.48
C LEU A 159 -2.07 -17.29 -2.79
N VAL A 160 -2.98 -17.50 -3.75
CA VAL A 160 -3.38 -18.85 -4.21
C VAL A 160 -2.17 -19.61 -4.77
N GLU A 161 -1.41 -19.00 -5.68
CA GLU A 161 -0.26 -19.63 -6.36
C GLU A 161 0.91 -19.92 -5.40
N SER A 162 1.11 -19.05 -4.42
CA SER A 162 2.20 -19.23 -3.43
C SER A 162 1.96 -20.38 -2.46
N GLY A 163 0.72 -20.73 -2.18
CA GLY A 163 0.35 -21.68 -1.13
C GLY A 163 0.66 -21.20 0.29
N VAL A 164 0.97 -19.92 0.47
CA VAL A 164 1.32 -19.33 1.76
C VAL A 164 0.07 -19.10 2.61
N THR A 165 0.20 -19.28 3.93
CA THR A 165 -0.82 -18.83 4.90
C THR A 165 -0.50 -17.41 5.36
N ALA A 166 -1.33 -16.44 4.99
CA ALA A 166 -1.26 -15.09 5.54
C ALA A 166 -1.86 -15.05 6.97
N ASP A 167 -1.35 -14.15 7.82
CA ASP A 167 -2.00 -13.88 9.10
C ASP A 167 -3.26 -13.03 8.89
N VAL A 168 -3.18 -12.01 8.00
CA VAL A 168 -4.33 -11.20 7.64
C VAL A 168 -4.38 -10.99 6.12
N LEU A 169 -5.54 -11.18 5.53
CA LEU A 169 -5.89 -10.72 4.19
C LEU A 169 -6.73 -9.45 4.33
N VAL A 170 -6.26 -8.32 3.79
CA VAL A 170 -6.98 -7.04 3.82
C VAL A 170 -7.59 -6.75 2.46
N ALA A 171 -8.89 -6.45 2.43
CA ALA A 171 -9.65 -6.16 1.23
C ALA A 171 -10.53 -4.91 1.42
N SER A 172 -10.99 -4.33 0.30
CA SER A 172 -12.00 -3.28 0.27
C SER A 172 -13.30 -3.81 -0.33
N ALA A 173 -14.44 -3.54 0.31
CA ALA A 173 -15.77 -3.85 -0.22
C ALA A 173 -16.09 -3.06 -1.51
N HIS A 174 -15.42 -1.92 -1.72
CA HIS A 174 -15.67 -1.01 -2.84
C HIS A 174 -14.74 -1.26 -4.04
N ASP A 175 -13.62 -1.98 -3.85
CA ASP A 175 -12.68 -2.27 -4.93
C ASP A 175 -13.03 -3.59 -5.65
N ARG A 176 -13.39 -3.48 -6.92
CA ARG A 176 -13.71 -4.66 -7.75
C ARG A 176 -12.49 -5.57 -7.98
N GLY A 177 -11.28 -5.02 -7.93
CA GLY A 177 -10.03 -5.74 -8.09
C GLY A 177 -9.59 -6.52 -6.83
N GLU A 178 -10.33 -6.35 -5.71
CA GLU A 178 -10.05 -7.02 -4.44
C GLU A 178 -11.09 -8.08 -4.08
N ARG A 179 -11.88 -8.53 -5.08
CA ARG A 179 -12.79 -9.66 -4.91
C ARG A 179 -11.98 -10.97 -4.83
N PHE A 180 -12.37 -11.83 -3.92
CA PHE A 180 -11.68 -13.10 -3.68
C PHE A 180 -12.67 -14.24 -3.38
N ASP A 181 -12.22 -15.47 -3.61
CA ASP A 181 -12.91 -16.69 -3.24
C ASP A 181 -11.98 -17.56 -2.39
N LEU A 182 -12.24 -17.61 -1.09
CA LEU A 182 -11.45 -18.39 -0.13
C LEU A 182 -11.44 -19.90 -0.43
N GLY A 183 -12.39 -20.40 -1.24
CA GLY A 183 -12.41 -21.80 -1.70
C GLY A 183 -11.24 -22.16 -2.60
N ARG A 184 -10.58 -21.19 -3.22
CA ARG A 184 -9.39 -21.39 -4.07
C ARG A 184 -8.09 -21.57 -3.28
N LEU A 185 -8.08 -21.21 -1.99
CA LEU A 185 -6.87 -21.29 -1.15
C LEU A 185 -6.69 -22.68 -0.56
N GLN A 186 -5.49 -23.23 -0.68
CA GLN A 186 -5.08 -24.43 0.04
C GLN A 186 -5.05 -24.18 1.55
N HIS A 187 -4.54 -23.02 1.96
CA HIS A 187 -4.46 -22.57 3.34
C HIS A 187 -5.13 -21.20 3.49
N LYS A 188 -6.21 -21.15 4.27
CA LYS A 188 -6.94 -19.90 4.50
C LYS A 188 -6.12 -18.95 5.38
N PRO A 189 -6.21 -17.63 5.16
CA PRO A 189 -5.67 -16.64 6.10
C PRO A 189 -6.26 -16.84 7.49
N ARG A 190 -5.50 -16.53 8.53
CA ARG A 190 -6.01 -16.57 9.91
C ARG A 190 -7.17 -15.59 10.12
N HIS A 191 -7.07 -14.42 9.48
CA HIS A 191 -8.11 -13.40 9.51
C HIS A 191 -8.32 -12.81 8.11
N VAL A 192 -9.58 -12.48 7.82
CA VAL A 192 -9.96 -11.73 6.62
C VAL A 192 -10.64 -10.45 7.07
N VAL A 193 -10.08 -9.32 6.67
CA VAL A 193 -10.57 -8.00 7.04
C VAL A 193 -11.02 -7.27 5.78
N VAL A 194 -12.30 -6.92 5.72
CA VAL A 194 -12.89 -6.18 4.60
C VAL A 194 -13.25 -4.77 5.10
N THR A 195 -12.58 -3.76 4.55
CA THR A 195 -12.89 -2.36 4.84
C THR A 195 -14.14 -1.92 4.09
N ASN A 196 -14.95 -1.03 4.69
CA ASN A 196 -16.21 -0.56 4.12
C ASN A 196 -16.34 0.98 4.19
N GLY A 197 -15.24 1.71 4.01
CA GLY A 197 -15.18 3.16 4.04
C GLY A 197 -15.69 3.73 5.37
N SER A 198 -16.55 4.71 5.30
CA SER A 198 -17.14 5.38 6.48
C SER A 198 -18.01 4.48 7.37
N ARG A 199 -18.24 3.24 6.97
CA ARG A 199 -19.01 2.25 7.73
C ARG A 199 -18.14 1.28 8.53
N GLY A 200 -16.83 1.55 8.63
CA GLY A 200 -15.91 0.67 9.34
C GLY A 200 -15.53 -0.56 8.50
N GLY A 201 -15.61 -1.74 9.10
CA GLY A 201 -15.26 -2.99 8.42
C GLY A 201 -15.35 -4.21 9.32
N THR A 202 -14.79 -5.33 8.85
CA THR A 202 -14.80 -6.57 9.60
C THR A 202 -14.05 -6.42 10.94
N GLY A 203 -14.79 -6.49 12.03
CA GLY A 203 -14.23 -6.52 13.39
C GLY A 203 -13.79 -5.15 13.96
N TYR A 204 -14.19 -4.03 13.31
CA TYR A 204 -13.94 -2.69 13.83
C TYR A 204 -15.01 -1.67 13.43
N GLU A 205 -15.20 -0.68 14.29
CA GLU A 205 -16.04 0.48 14.01
C GLU A 205 -15.26 1.58 13.26
N PRO A 206 -15.93 2.46 12.49
CA PRO A 206 -15.27 3.55 11.81
C PRO A 206 -14.69 4.55 12.80
N VAL A 207 -13.53 5.12 12.45
CA VAL A 207 -12.94 6.26 13.16
C VAL A 207 -13.22 7.51 12.32
N PRO A 208 -13.80 8.58 12.90
CA PRO A 208 -14.05 9.81 12.17
C PRO A 208 -12.71 10.50 11.83
N PRO A 209 -12.59 11.12 10.64
CA PRO A 209 -11.42 11.92 10.31
C PRO A 209 -11.22 13.07 11.31
N PRO A 210 -9.96 13.40 11.67
CA PRO A 210 -9.67 14.51 12.61
C PRO A 210 -9.88 15.90 12.01
N GLY A 211 -10.23 15.98 10.73
CA GLY A 211 -10.48 17.22 10.00
C GLY A 211 -11.35 16.99 8.75
N PRO A 212 -11.49 18.01 7.90
CA PRO A 212 -12.22 17.88 6.64
C PRO A 212 -11.61 16.79 5.74
N VAL A 213 -12.45 16.04 5.07
CA VAL A 213 -12.00 15.07 4.05
C VAL A 213 -11.53 15.83 2.81
N VAL A 214 -10.25 15.62 2.45
CA VAL A 214 -9.59 16.27 1.30
C VAL A 214 -9.42 15.29 0.16
N ASP A 215 -8.89 14.08 0.46
CA ASP A 215 -8.64 13.03 -0.53
C ASP A 215 -8.76 11.67 0.14
N ALA A 216 -9.16 10.66 -0.59
CA ALA A 216 -9.22 9.28 -0.08
C ALA A 216 -8.11 8.38 -0.67
N TYR A 217 -7.15 8.95 -1.42
CA TYR A 217 -6.04 8.19 -1.98
C TYR A 217 -5.17 7.60 -0.86
N GLY A 218 -4.86 6.31 -0.98
CA GLY A 218 -4.00 5.61 -0.02
C GLY A 218 -4.65 5.23 1.32
N ALA A 219 -5.92 5.56 1.56
CA ALA A 219 -6.58 5.24 2.83
C ALA A 219 -6.59 3.72 3.14
N GLY A 220 -6.79 2.87 2.13
CA GLY A 220 -6.72 1.42 2.27
C GLY A 220 -5.32 0.91 2.62
N ASP A 221 -4.29 1.47 1.96
CA ASP A 221 -2.89 1.12 2.21
C ASP A 221 -2.43 1.60 3.59
N THR A 222 -2.90 2.79 4.00
CA THR A 222 -2.64 3.33 5.34
C THR A 222 -3.36 2.53 6.42
N PHE A 223 -4.58 2.05 6.15
CA PHE A 223 -5.26 1.09 7.03
C PHE A 223 -4.42 -0.18 7.21
N ALA A 224 -3.97 -0.78 6.11
CA ALA A 224 -3.14 -1.99 6.15
C ALA A 224 -1.81 -1.75 6.89
N ALA A 225 -1.21 -0.56 6.75
CA ALA A 225 -0.03 -0.15 7.50
C ALA A 225 -0.30 -0.18 9.02
N GLY A 226 -1.39 0.41 9.49
CA GLY A 226 -1.76 0.38 10.90
C GLY A 226 -2.02 -1.03 11.42
N VAL A 227 -2.64 -1.89 10.62
CA VAL A 227 -2.88 -3.30 10.98
C VAL A 227 -1.56 -4.07 11.12
N VAL A 228 -0.65 -3.99 10.13
CA VAL A 228 0.62 -4.71 10.22
C VAL A 228 1.50 -4.14 11.33
N PHE A 229 1.48 -2.82 11.58
CA PHE A 229 2.19 -2.20 12.69
C PHE A 229 1.72 -2.74 14.03
N GLY A 230 0.42 -2.70 14.31
CA GLY A 230 -0.13 -3.18 15.58
C GLY A 230 0.20 -4.64 15.84
N LEU A 231 0.00 -5.51 14.85
CA LEU A 231 0.31 -6.93 14.97
C LEU A 231 1.82 -7.17 15.15
N ALA A 232 2.68 -6.44 14.44
CA ALA A 232 4.13 -6.52 14.59
C ALA A 232 4.59 -6.06 15.98
N ALA A 233 3.92 -5.07 16.57
CA ALA A 233 4.14 -4.61 17.93
C ALA A 233 3.58 -5.56 19.01
N GLY A 234 2.87 -6.64 18.61
CA GLY A 234 2.26 -7.61 19.53
C GLY A 234 0.88 -7.21 20.06
N GLU A 235 0.24 -6.24 19.43
CA GLU A 235 -1.14 -5.86 19.78
C GLU A 235 -2.13 -6.96 19.35
N PRO A 236 -3.22 -7.15 20.10
CA PRO A 236 -4.31 -8.02 19.65
C PRO A 236 -4.98 -7.44 18.40
N LEU A 237 -5.57 -8.32 17.58
CA LEU A 237 -6.16 -7.92 16.30
C LEU A 237 -7.17 -6.75 16.40
N PRO A 238 -8.09 -6.69 17.39
CA PRO A 238 -9.02 -5.55 17.50
C PRO A 238 -8.30 -4.20 17.64
N ASP A 239 -7.21 -4.15 18.41
CA ASP A 239 -6.43 -2.92 18.63
C ASP A 239 -5.67 -2.53 17.35
N ALA A 240 -5.08 -3.52 16.66
CA ALA A 240 -4.43 -3.31 15.38
C ALA A 240 -5.42 -2.81 14.30
N LEU A 241 -6.67 -3.32 14.27
CA LEU A 241 -7.71 -2.84 13.38
C LEU A 241 -8.13 -1.41 13.69
N HIS A 242 -8.28 -1.07 14.97
CA HIS A 242 -8.58 0.30 15.40
C HIS A 242 -7.46 1.27 15.01
N ARG A 243 -6.19 0.86 15.19
CA ARG A 243 -5.01 1.61 14.72
C ARG A 243 -5.06 1.85 13.21
N GLY A 244 -5.38 0.81 12.43
CA GLY A 244 -5.57 0.91 10.99
C GLY A 244 -6.67 1.91 10.62
N ALA A 245 -7.82 1.84 11.31
CA ALA A 245 -8.94 2.75 11.07
C ALA A 245 -8.58 4.21 11.41
N ALA A 246 -7.87 4.44 12.52
CA ALA A 246 -7.41 5.78 12.90
C ALA A 246 -6.42 6.36 11.89
N ALA A 247 -5.45 5.56 11.44
CA ALA A 247 -4.48 5.97 10.44
C ALA A 247 -5.14 6.27 9.08
N ALA A 248 -6.09 5.43 8.64
CA ALA A 248 -6.86 5.69 7.44
C ALA A 248 -7.71 6.96 7.54
N ALA A 249 -8.31 7.22 8.70
CA ALA A 249 -9.08 8.44 8.96
C ALA A 249 -8.21 9.70 8.87
N GLU A 250 -7.00 9.65 9.43
CA GLU A 250 -6.01 10.73 9.31
C GLU A 250 -5.62 10.94 7.84
N CYS A 251 -5.37 9.87 7.08
CA CYS A 251 -5.03 9.91 5.66
C CYS A 251 -6.03 10.71 4.82
N LEU A 252 -7.30 10.68 5.17
CA LEU A 252 -8.34 11.43 4.45
C LEU A 252 -8.19 12.96 4.52
N THR A 253 -7.35 13.49 5.41
CA THR A 253 -7.24 14.94 5.68
C THR A 253 -6.18 15.65 4.85
N TRP A 254 -5.38 14.94 4.05
CA TRP A 254 -4.40 15.53 3.15
C TRP A 254 -4.63 15.14 1.70
N ARG A 255 -3.99 15.84 0.79
CA ARG A 255 -4.02 15.54 -0.63
C ARG A 255 -2.90 14.59 -1.03
N GLY A 256 -3.24 13.59 -1.85
CA GLY A 256 -2.29 12.58 -2.33
C GLY A 256 -1.99 11.49 -1.30
N ALA A 257 -0.85 10.84 -1.45
CA ALA A 257 -0.50 9.63 -0.71
C ALA A 257 -0.12 9.88 0.77
N TYR A 258 0.44 11.05 1.05
CA TYR A 258 0.91 11.47 2.39
C TYR A 258 1.01 13.00 2.45
N PRO A 259 1.03 13.60 3.66
CA PRO A 259 1.08 15.06 3.79
C PRO A 259 2.36 15.62 3.15
N SER A 260 2.24 16.80 2.52
CA SER A 260 3.38 17.52 1.98
C SER A 260 4.41 17.81 3.07
N GLN A 261 5.69 17.66 2.80
CA GLN A 261 6.74 18.13 3.70
C GLN A 261 6.77 19.65 3.64
N GLY A 262 6.39 20.31 4.74
CA GLY A 262 6.49 21.76 4.90
C GLY A 262 5.17 22.49 4.66
N GLY A 263 4.28 22.37 5.60
CA GLY A 263 3.25 23.34 5.95
C GLY A 263 3.50 23.81 7.35
#